data_dc15bd5890514476c57ed3fef27beb8d
#
_entry.id   dc15bd5890514476c57ed3fef27beb8d
#
_cell.length_a   1.000
_cell.length_b   1.000
_cell.length_c   1.000
_cell.angle_alpha   90.00
_cell.angle_beta   90.00
_cell.angle_gamma   90.00
#
_symmetry.space_group_name_H-M   'P 1'
#
loop_
_entity.id
_entity.type
_entity.pdbx_description
1 polymer ?
#
loop_
_entity_poly.entity_id
_entity_poly.type
_entity_poly.pdbx_seq_one_letter_code
_entity_poly.pdbx_strand_id
1 'polypeptide(L)'
;MEYRDREVSRLSGGQRQALTLLMATMVTPKILLLDEHTAALDPATAKKVLDLTRQIVAERKITCLMVTHNMHQALELGNRTLMMDSGNIILDVSGEKRAGMTVEDLLEQFAVCAGKRLDNDRILFSQAE
;
A
#
# COMPACT_ATOMS: atom_id res chain seq x y z
N MET A 1 2.63 -15.64 -24.48
CA MET A 1 1.46 -16.48 -24.85
C MET A 1 1.44 -17.85 -24.20
N GLU A 2 2.57 -18.28 -23.62
CA GLU A 2 2.66 -19.56 -22.91
C GLU A 2 1.73 -19.70 -21.70
N TYR A 3 1.31 -18.58 -21.10
CA TYR A 3 0.48 -18.60 -19.90
C TYR A 3 -1.03 -18.66 -20.17
N ARG A 4 -1.42 -18.50 -21.44
CA ARG A 4 -2.83 -18.41 -21.84
C ARG A 4 -3.63 -19.69 -21.53
N ASP A 5 -3.00 -20.83 -21.76
CA ASP A 5 -3.63 -22.15 -21.62
C ASP A 5 -3.27 -22.86 -20.30
N ARG A 6 -2.54 -22.19 -19.39
CA ARG A 6 -2.20 -22.75 -18.10
C ARG A 6 -3.33 -22.59 -17.11
N GLU A 7 -3.60 -23.62 -16.34
CA GLU A 7 -4.49 -23.52 -15.20
C GLU A 7 -3.92 -22.54 -14.17
N VAL A 8 -4.80 -21.75 -13.53
CA VAL A 8 -4.39 -20.74 -12.53
C VAL A 8 -3.56 -21.36 -11.41
N SER A 9 -3.86 -22.61 -11.03
CA SER A 9 -3.11 -23.34 -10.00
C SER A 9 -1.64 -23.58 -10.34
N ARG A 10 -1.28 -23.55 -11.64
CA ARG A 10 0.10 -23.78 -12.11
C ARG A 10 0.90 -22.50 -12.27
N LEU A 11 0.27 -21.35 -12.08
CA LEU A 11 0.95 -20.08 -12.18
C LEU A 11 1.74 -19.78 -10.90
N SER A 12 2.86 -19.07 -11.03
CA SER A 12 3.58 -18.54 -9.87
C SER A 12 2.74 -17.50 -9.13
N GLY A 13 3.11 -17.17 -7.88
CA GLY A 13 2.44 -16.14 -7.11
C GLY A 13 2.38 -14.79 -7.83
N GLY A 14 3.50 -14.37 -8.46
CA GLY A 14 3.54 -13.13 -9.25
C GLY A 14 2.68 -13.17 -10.49
N GLN A 15 2.65 -14.30 -11.19
CA GLN A 15 1.79 -14.49 -12.35
C GLN A 15 0.31 -14.46 -11.98
N ARG A 16 -0.07 -15.04 -10.83
CA ARG A 16 -1.43 -14.97 -10.31
C ARG A 16 -1.83 -13.53 -9.98
N GLN A 17 -0.95 -12.78 -9.34
CA GLN A 17 -1.21 -11.38 -9.01
C GLN A 17 -1.36 -10.54 -10.28
N ALA A 18 -0.50 -10.74 -11.28
CA ALA A 18 -0.61 -10.05 -12.56
C ALA A 18 -1.94 -10.37 -13.26
N LEU A 19 -2.34 -11.64 -13.28
CA LEU A 19 -3.60 -12.08 -13.86
C LEU A 19 -4.79 -11.46 -13.13
N THR A 20 -4.79 -11.49 -11.80
CA THR A 20 -5.84 -10.89 -10.98
C THR A 20 -5.97 -9.39 -11.26
N LEU A 21 -4.86 -8.69 -11.35
CA LEU A 21 -4.82 -7.26 -11.65
C LEU A 21 -5.40 -6.98 -13.05
N LEU A 22 -5.01 -7.76 -14.06
CA LEU A 22 -5.53 -7.63 -15.42
C LEU A 22 -7.04 -7.89 -15.46
N MET A 23 -7.51 -8.92 -14.76
CA MET A 23 -8.94 -9.22 -14.67
C MET A 23 -9.73 -8.09 -14.01
N ALA A 24 -9.22 -7.53 -12.91
CA ALA A 24 -9.87 -6.42 -12.20
C ALA A 24 -9.93 -5.14 -13.05
N THR A 25 -9.06 -5.02 -14.04
CA THR A 25 -8.93 -3.82 -14.88
C THR A 25 -9.36 -4.03 -16.33
N MET A 26 -9.92 -5.19 -16.68
CA MET A 26 -10.44 -5.45 -18.03
C MET A 26 -11.49 -4.42 -18.46
N VAL A 27 -12.40 -4.10 -17.55
CA VAL A 27 -13.27 -2.93 -17.66
C VAL A 27 -12.70 -1.90 -16.70
N THR A 28 -12.38 -0.71 -17.19
CA THR A 28 -11.74 0.32 -16.37
C THR A 28 -12.60 0.66 -15.15
N PRO A 29 -12.15 0.33 -13.92
CA PRO A 29 -12.92 0.63 -12.73
C PRO A 29 -12.83 2.12 -12.36
N LYS A 30 -13.80 2.60 -11.60
CA LYS A 30 -13.75 3.95 -11.04
C LYS A 30 -12.72 4.05 -9.92
N ILE A 31 -12.52 2.98 -9.18
CA ILE A 31 -11.51 2.87 -8.13
C ILE A 31 -10.95 1.44 -8.11
N LEU A 32 -9.67 1.33 -7.94
CA LEU A 32 -8.96 0.07 -7.77
C LEU A 32 -8.43 -0.01 -6.33
N LEU A 33 -8.82 -1.06 -5.63
CA LEU A 33 -8.38 -1.30 -4.25
C LEU A 33 -7.36 -2.43 -4.24
N LEU A 34 -6.16 -2.16 -3.73
CA LEU A 34 -5.06 -3.11 -3.63
C LEU A 34 -4.63 -3.22 -2.18
N ASP A 35 -4.79 -4.41 -1.60
CA ASP A 35 -4.42 -4.67 -0.22
C ASP A 35 -3.23 -5.61 -0.16
N GLU A 36 -2.03 -5.03 0.00
CA GLU A 36 -0.76 -5.75 0.13
C GLU A 36 -0.54 -6.82 -0.95
N HIS A 37 -0.88 -6.51 -2.18
CA HIS A 37 -0.91 -7.47 -3.29
C HIS A 37 0.47 -8.03 -3.69
N THR A 38 1.55 -7.51 -3.15
CA THR A 38 2.92 -8.01 -3.39
C THR A 38 3.60 -8.58 -2.14
N ALA A 39 2.91 -8.60 -1.00
CA ALA A 39 3.53 -8.95 0.29
C ALA A 39 4.10 -10.37 0.34
N ALA A 40 3.48 -11.33 -0.34
CA ALA A 40 3.91 -12.73 -0.36
C ALA A 40 4.91 -13.05 -1.49
N LEU A 41 5.33 -12.05 -2.26
CA LEU A 41 6.23 -12.23 -3.41
C LEU A 41 7.68 -11.92 -3.05
N ASP A 42 8.61 -12.57 -3.73
CA ASP A 42 10.02 -12.20 -3.64
C ASP A 42 10.24 -10.78 -4.21
N PRO A 43 11.32 -10.07 -3.80
CA PRO A 43 11.51 -8.67 -4.19
C PRO A 43 11.52 -8.40 -5.69
N ALA A 44 12.14 -9.27 -6.48
CA ALA A 44 12.21 -9.10 -7.93
C ALA A 44 10.85 -9.24 -8.59
N THR A 45 10.06 -10.23 -8.17
CA THR A 45 8.69 -10.46 -8.67
C THR A 45 7.75 -9.36 -8.20
N ALA A 46 7.85 -8.95 -6.94
CA ALA A 46 7.09 -7.84 -6.39
C ALA A 46 7.29 -6.55 -7.19
N LYS A 47 8.54 -6.25 -7.56
CA LYS A 47 8.86 -5.08 -8.40
C LYS A 47 8.15 -5.14 -9.74
N LYS A 48 8.15 -6.30 -10.41
CA LYS A 48 7.47 -6.47 -11.69
C LYS A 48 5.96 -6.24 -11.58
N VAL A 49 5.34 -6.76 -10.53
CA VAL A 49 3.91 -6.57 -10.29
C VAL A 49 3.59 -5.11 -9.97
N LEU A 50 4.43 -4.43 -9.20
CA LEU A 50 4.27 -3.00 -8.92
C LEU A 50 4.44 -2.14 -10.16
N ASP A 51 5.42 -2.44 -11.02
CA ASP A 51 5.62 -1.73 -12.28
C ASP A 51 4.40 -1.91 -13.20
N LEU A 52 3.84 -3.12 -13.27
CA LEU A 52 2.60 -3.38 -14.02
C LEU A 52 1.43 -2.59 -13.44
N THR A 53 1.30 -2.54 -12.12
CA THR A 53 0.27 -1.76 -11.42
C THR A 53 0.36 -0.29 -11.79
N ARG A 54 1.56 0.30 -11.71
CA ARG A 54 1.82 1.70 -12.09
C ARG A 54 1.41 1.97 -13.52
N GLN A 55 1.81 1.08 -14.42
CA GLN A 55 1.52 1.22 -15.85
C GLN A 55 0.02 1.22 -16.10
N ILE A 56 -0.72 0.27 -15.56
CA ILE A 56 -2.17 0.18 -15.75
C ILE A 56 -2.89 1.39 -15.17
N VAL A 57 -2.53 1.79 -13.95
CA VAL A 57 -3.12 2.95 -13.27
C VAL A 57 -2.89 4.23 -14.06
N ALA A 58 -1.67 4.43 -14.56
CA ALA A 58 -1.30 5.63 -15.33
C ALA A 58 -1.99 5.65 -16.71
N GLU A 59 -1.94 4.55 -17.45
CA GLU A 59 -2.51 4.48 -18.80
C GLU A 59 -4.02 4.66 -18.82
N ARG A 60 -4.70 4.06 -17.83
CA ARG A 60 -6.17 4.10 -17.75
C ARG A 60 -6.71 5.18 -16.83
N LYS A 61 -5.83 5.97 -16.22
CA LYS A 61 -6.18 7.06 -15.29
C LYS A 61 -7.13 6.59 -14.18
N ILE A 62 -6.80 5.46 -13.58
CA ILE A 62 -7.60 4.86 -12.52
C ILE A 62 -7.27 5.52 -11.19
N THR A 63 -8.28 5.84 -10.39
CA THR A 63 -8.08 6.16 -8.98
C THR A 63 -7.75 4.88 -8.24
N CYS A 64 -6.59 4.83 -7.58
CA CYS A 64 -6.10 3.63 -6.90
C CYS A 64 -5.83 3.91 -5.42
N LEU A 65 -6.35 3.06 -4.57
CA LEU A 65 -6.02 3.04 -3.14
C LEU A 65 -5.25 1.75 -2.85
N MET A 66 -3.99 1.91 -2.46
CA MET A 66 -3.11 0.79 -2.15
C MET A 66 -2.78 0.76 -0.65
N VAL A 67 -2.93 -0.38 -0.03
CA VAL A 67 -2.49 -0.63 1.35
C VAL A 67 -1.18 -1.40 1.33
N THR A 68 -0.19 -0.92 2.05
CA THR A 68 1.12 -1.57 2.18
C THR A 68 1.73 -1.35 3.56
N HIS A 69 2.45 -2.33 4.07
CA HIS A 69 3.31 -2.19 5.25
C HIS A 69 4.73 -1.75 4.89
N ASN A 70 5.06 -1.71 3.61
CA ASN A 70 6.37 -1.27 3.15
C ASN A 70 6.41 0.24 3.04
N MET A 71 7.15 0.89 3.93
CA MET A 71 7.20 2.36 4.01
C MET A 71 7.89 3.01 2.82
N HIS A 72 8.85 2.32 2.17
CA HIS A 72 9.44 2.80 0.93
C HIS A 72 8.39 2.85 -0.18
N GLN A 73 7.59 1.79 -0.32
CA GLN A 73 6.50 1.77 -1.29
C GLN A 73 5.48 2.87 -1.01
N ALA A 74 5.14 3.10 0.26
CA ALA A 74 4.18 4.12 0.66
C ALA A 74 4.61 5.54 0.27
N LEU A 75 5.92 5.82 0.23
CA LEU A 75 6.45 7.11 -0.19
C LEU A 75 6.73 7.20 -1.69
N GLU A 76 6.97 6.08 -2.34
CA GLU A 76 7.37 6.02 -3.74
C GLU A 76 6.18 5.90 -4.70
N LEU A 77 5.16 5.12 -4.30
CA LEU A 77 4.02 4.83 -5.16
C LEU A 77 2.92 5.89 -4.98
N GLY A 78 2.21 6.15 -6.08
CA GLY A 78 1.12 7.11 -6.07
C GLY A 78 1.57 8.54 -5.84
N ASN A 79 0.63 9.40 -5.48
CA ASN A 79 0.87 10.84 -5.29
C ASN A 79 0.48 11.36 -3.89
N ARG A 80 -0.08 10.51 -3.07
CA ARG A 80 -0.53 10.86 -1.71
C ARG A 80 -0.29 9.68 -0.78
N THR A 81 0.22 9.94 0.41
CA THR A 81 0.46 8.91 1.42
C THR A 81 -0.36 9.22 2.66
N LEU A 82 -1.12 8.24 3.08
CA LEU A 82 -1.88 8.26 4.33
C LEU A 82 -1.25 7.24 5.29
N MET A 83 -1.08 7.63 6.54
CA MET A 83 -0.69 6.70 7.59
C MET A 83 -1.83 6.58 8.58
N MET A 84 -2.17 5.35 8.93
CA MET A 84 -3.27 5.07 9.86
C MET A 84 -2.78 4.35 11.10
N ASP A 85 -3.37 4.69 12.22
CA ASP A 85 -3.15 3.98 13.49
C ASP A 85 -4.45 3.98 14.29
N SER A 86 -4.85 2.80 14.76
CA SER A 86 -6.04 2.62 15.62
C SER A 86 -7.31 3.26 15.03
N GLY A 87 -7.51 3.11 13.73
CA GLY A 87 -8.69 3.63 13.04
C GLY A 87 -8.64 5.12 12.69
N ASN A 88 -7.54 5.80 12.99
CA ASN A 88 -7.37 7.22 12.72
C ASN A 88 -6.30 7.47 11.67
N ILE A 89 -6.47 8.51 10.86
CA ILE A 89 -5.43 9.00 9.96
C ILE A 89 -4.49 9.89 10.76
N ILE A 90 -3.25 9.47 10.93
CA ILE A 90 -2.24 10.19 11.71
C ILE A 90 -1.30 11.01 10.85
N LEU A 91 -1.27 10.74 9.55
CA LEU A 91 -0.47 11.48 8.58
C LEU A 91 -1.18 11.47 7.23
N ASP A 92 -1.17 12.63 6.57
CA ASP A 92 -1.71 12.81 5.22
C ASP A 92 -0.79 13.78 4.49
N VAL A 93 -0.01 13.27 3.54
CA VAL A 93 0.99 14.07 2.83
C VAL A 93 0.91 13.86 1.33
N SER A 94 1.16 14.94 0.59
CA SER A 94 1.21 14.96 -0.87
C SER A 94 2.15 16.07 -1.34
N GLY A 95 2.43 16.13 -2.64
CA GLY A 95 3.22 17.19 -3.26
C GLY A 95 4.65 17.29 -2.72
N GLU A 96 5.14 18.51 -2.55
CA GLU A 96 6.50 18.77 -2.12
C GLU A 96 6.82 18.25 -0.72
N LYS A 97 5.87 18.34 0.19
CA LYS A 97 6.05 17.81 1.55
C LYS A 97 6.33 16.31 1.53
N ARG A 98 5.57 15.56 0.73
CA ARG A 98 5.78 14.12 0.56
C ARG A 98 7.11 13.82 -0.12
N ALA A 99 7.47 14.58 -1.15
CA ALA A 99 8.72 14.39 -1.88
C ALA A 99 9.97 14.56 -1.00
N GLY A 100 9.89 15.37 0.04
CA GLY A 100 10.98 15.58 1.00
C GLY A 100 10.98 14.61 2.19
N MET A 101 10.00 13.73 2.30
CA MET A 101 9.91 12.80 3.42
C MET A 101 10.74 11.54 3.23
N THR A 102 11.29 11.05 4.34
CA THR A 102 12.04 9.79 4.41
C THR A 102 11.25 8.73 5.19
N VAL A 103 11.71 7.48 5.10
CA VAL A 103 11.14 6.39 5.92
C VAL A 103 11.30 6.69 7.41
N GLU A 104 12.41 7.30 7.81
CA GLU A 104 12.66 7.71 9.18
C GLU A 104 11.61 8.72 9.68
N ASP A 105 11.19 9.65 8.82
CA ASP A 105 10.12 10.61 9.15
C ASP A 105 8.80 9.89 9.42
N LEU A 106 8.47 8.86 8.64
CA LEU A 106 7.27 8.04 8.86
C LEU A 106 7.33 7.28 10.18
N LEU A 107 8.49 6.67 10.47
CA LEU A 107 8.71 5.94 11.72
C LEU A 107 8.60 6.85 12.93
N GLU A 108 9.16 8.05 12.85
CA GLU A 108 9.08 9.05 13.91
C GLU A 108 7.62 9.49 14.16
N GLN A 109 6.88 9.76 13.10
CA GLN A 109 5.46 10.11 13.21
C GLN A 109 4.66 8.99 13.89
N PHE A 110 4.91 7.76 13.53
CA PHE A 110 4.26 6.61 14.14
C PHE A 110 4.62 6.48 15.63
N ALA A 111 5.89 6.66 15.98
CA ALA A 111 6.37 6.59 17.36
C ALA A 111 5.75 7.67 18.23
N VAL A 112 5.63 8.91 17.72
CA VAL A 112 4.98 10.02 18.44
C VAL A 112 3.51 9.70 18.70
N CYS A 113 2.79 9.20 17.72
CA CYS A 113 1.37 8.84 17.89
C CYS A 113 1.19 7.64 18.82
N ALA A 114 2.06 6.63 18.74
CA ALA A 114 2.05 5.51 19.67
C ALA A 114 2.34 5.93 21.11
N GLY A 115 3.28 6.86 21.30
CA GLY A 115 3.59 7.44 22.59
C GLY A 115 2.39 8.17 23.21
N LYS A 116 1.71 9.00 22.44
CA LYS A 116 0.50 9.71 22.88
C LYS A 116 -0.62 8.73 23.28
N ARG A 117 -0.80 7.68 22.52
CA ARG A 117 -1.81 6.64 22.81
C ARG A 117 -1.51 5.95 24.15
N LEU A 118 -0.25 5.56 24.37
CA LEU A 118 0.18 4.94 25.64
C LEU A 118 -0.01 5.87 26.82
N ASP A 119 0.30 7.15 26.67
CA ASP A 119 0.09 8.15 27.73
C ASP A 119 -1.39 8.31 28.06
N ASN A 120 -2.26 8.35 27.05
CA ASN A 120 -3.71 8.41 27.26
C ASN A 120 -4.22 7.16 27.97
N ASP A 121 -3.74 5.97 27.60
CA ASP A 121 -4.11 4.72 28.26
C ASP A 121 -3.68 4.71 29.74
N ARG A 122 -2.49 5.22 30.05
CA ARG A 122 -2.02 5.36 31.43
C ARG A 122 -2.91 6.29 32.25
N ILE A 123 -3.31 7.42 31.67
CA ILE A 123 -4.22 8.36 32.34
C ILE A 123 -5.56 7.69 32.63
N LEU A 124 -6.13 6.96 31.66
CA LEU A 124 -7.38 6.22 31.82
C LEU A 124 -7.28 5.19 32.93
N PHE A 125 -6.20 4.40 32.97
CA PHE A 125 -5.99 3.37 34.00
C PHE A 125 -5.77 3.98 35.38
N SER A 126 -5.10 5.11 35.50
CA SER A 126 -4.90 5.78 36.78
C SER A 126 -6.19 6.44 37.31
N GLN A 127 -7.13 6.81 36.44
CA GLN A 127 -8.44 7.35 36.83
C GLN A 127 -9.45 6.25 37.22
N ALA A 128 -9.21 5.02 36.81
CA ALA A 128 -10.08 3.88 37.12
C ALA A 128 -9.88 3.33 38.55
N GLU A 129 -8.83 3.73 39.25
CA GLU A 129 -8.55 3.39 40.64
C GLU A 129 -9.10 4.47 41.58
#